data_c739b224ca9189d35237fab6c2ee1780
#
_entry.id   c739b224ca9189d35237fab6c2ee1780
#
_cell.length_a   1.000
_cell.length_b   1.000
_cell.length_c   1.000
_cell.angle_alpha   90.00
_cell.angle_beta   90.00
_cell.angle_gamma   90.00
#
_symmetry.space_group_name_H-M   'P 1'
#
loop_
_entity.id
_entity.type
_entity.pdbx_description
1 polymer ?
#
loop_
_entity_poly.entity_id
_entity_poly.type
_entity_poly.pdbx_seq_one_letter_code
_entity_poly.pdbx_strand_id
1 'polypeptide(L)'
;MSNQINLFPADNFLEGEIRGAVLPGGVRIAVYNINGAFYATDDTCTHENASLSEEGLLDGASIVCGWHFCSFEIATGEALNSPCSEPIRTYPVTVVDGVLHVEY
;
A
#
# COMPACT_ATOMS: atom_id res chain seq x y z
N MET A 1 11.23 -13.94 12.44
CA MET A 1 11.24 -12.62 13.06
C MET A 1 10.99 -11.56 12.01
N SER A 2 10.14 -10.62 12.31
CA SER A 2 9.88 -9.53 11.39
C SER A 2 10.88 -8.41 11.61
N ASN A 3 11.19 -7.70 10.53
CA ASN A 3 11.96 -6.48 10.55
C ASN A 3 11.01 -5.30 10.56
N GLN A 4 11.47 -4.18 11.08
CA GLN A 4 10.69 -2.95 11.07
C GLN A 4 11.55 -1.79 10.58
N ILE A 5 10.92 -0.85 9.90
CA ILE A 5 11.58 0.35 9.44
C ILE A 5 10.67 1.55 9.68
N ASN A 6 11.29 2.68 10.08
CA ASN A 6 10.60 3.96 10.17
C ASN A 6 10.46 4.54 8.77
N LEU A 7 9.28 5.05 8.44
CA LEU A 7 9.05 5.65 7.13
C LEU A 7 9.03 7.17 7.19
N PHE A 8 7.95 7.74 7.68
CA PHE A 8 7.78 9.19 7.72
C PHE A 8 6.73 9.56 8.79
N PRO A 9 6.68 10.86 9.17
CA PRO A 9 5.70 11.29 10.15
C PRO A 9 4.26 11.11 9.67
N ALA A 10 3.41 10.66 10.58
CA ALA A 10 2.00 10.44 10.27
C ALA A 10 1.23 11.74 10.04
N ASP A 11 1.62 12.83 10.71
CA ASP A 11 0.91 14.10 10.63
C ASP A 11 1.02 14.80 9.28
N ASN A 12 2.02 14.44 8.48
CA ASN A 12 2.17 14.98 7.12
C ASN A 12 1.53 14.10 6.05
N PHE A 13 0.91 13.01 6.46
CA PHE A 13 0.31 12.05 5.54
C PHE A 13 -1.21 12.25 5.56
N LEU A 14 -1.73 12.89 4.53
CA LEU A 14 -3.14 13.27 4.48
C LEU A 14 -4.04 12.10 4.12
N GLU A 15 -5.28 12.16 4.62
CA GLU A 15 -6.30 11.17 4.26
C GLU A 15 -6.49 11.14 2.73
N GLY A 16 -6.54 9.94 2.17
CA GLY A 16 -6.68 9.73 0.74
C GLY A 16 -5.37 9.79 -0.04
N GLU A 17 -4.25 10.06 0.65
CA GLU A 17 -2.94 10.06 0.02
C GLU A 17 -2.37 8.65 -0.12
N ILE A 18 -1.60 8.45 -1.19
CA ILE A 18 -0.81 7.24 -1.39
C ILE A 18 0.64 7.67 -1.54
N ARG A 19 1.54 7.06 -0.79
CA ARG A 19 2.97 7.37 -0.88
C ARG A 19 3.77 6.12 -1.18
N GLY A 20 4.72 6.23 -2.12
CA GLY A 20 5.67 5.17 -2.37
C GLY A 20 6.81 5.20 -1.37
N ALA A 21 7.34 4.03 -1.03
CA ALA A 21 8.52 3.90 -0.20
C ALA A 21 9.30 2.67 -0.66
N VAL A 22 10.58 2.59 -0.24
CA VAL A 22 11.44 1.46 -0.58
C VAL A 22 11.93 0.83 0.71
N LEU A 23 11.70 -0.46 0.87
CA LEU A 23 12.18 -1.22 2.01
C LEU A 23 13.65 -1.59 1.81
N PRO A 24 14.38 -1.90 2.91
CA PRO A 24 15.72 -2.48 2.78
C PRO A 24 15.66 -3.72 1.88
N GLY A 25 16.58 -3.83 0.95
CA GLY A 25 16.53 -4.90 -0.05
C GLY A 25 15.95 -4.47 -1.38
N GLY A 26 15.39 -3.25 -1.46
CA GLY A 26 14.91 -2.69 -2.72
C GLY A 26 13.46 -2.95 -3.05
N VAL A 27 12.69 -3.54 -2.14
CA VAL A 27 11.26 -3.80 -2.37
C VAL A 27 10.50 -2.49 -2.27
N ARG A 28 9.73 -2.16 -3.31
CA ARG A 28 8.89 -0.96 -3.33
C ARG A 28 7.53 -1.27 -2.74
N ILE A 29 7.05 -0.38 -1.89
CA ILE A 29 5.72 -0.48 -1.27
C ILE A 29 4.93 0.79 -1.51
N ALA A 30 3.61 0.65 -1.46
CA ALA A 30 2.67 1.77 -1.44
C ALA A 30 2.06 1.86 -0.04
N VAL A 31 2.03 3.06 0.51
CA VAL A 31 1.50 3.32 1.85
C VAL A 31 0.29 4.22 1.71
N TYR A 32 -0.77 3.88 2.42
CA TYR A 32 -2.08 4.52 2.28
C TYR A 32 -2.56 5.10 3.60
N ASN A 33 -3.21 6.26 3.53
CA ASN A 33 -3.99 6.78 4.66
C ASN A 33 -5.47 6.72 4.28
N ILE A 34 -6.22 5.86 4.95
CA ILE A 34 -7.65 5.69 4.72
C ILE A 34 -8.37 6.01 6.01
N ASN A 35 -9.02 7.18 6.06
CA ASN A 35 -9.77 7.65 7.22
C ASN A 35 -8.94 7.65 8.51
N GLY A 36 -7.65 7.98 8.40
CA GLY A 36 -6.75 8.01 9.56
C GLY A 36 -6.13 6.68 9.92
N ALA A 37 -6.46 5.61 9.23
CA ALA A 37 -5.81 4.31 9.38
C ALA A 37 -4.77 4.14 8.28
N PHE A 38 -3.62 3.58 8.63
CA PHE A 38 -2.49 3.45 7.71
C PHE A 38 -2.29 2.00 7.31
N TYR A 39 -2.06 1.78 6.02
CA TYR A 39 -1.87 0.46 5.43
C TYR A 39 -0.71 0.50 4.45
N ALA A 40 -0.14 -0.66 4.16
CA ALA A 40 0.89 -0.78 3.13
C ALA A 40 0.72 -2.06 2.35
N THR A 41 0.98 -1.97 1.04
CA THR A 41 1.00 -3.11 0.13
C THR A 41 2.26 -3.04 -0.73
N ASP A 42 2.54 -4.11 -1.47
CA ASP A 42 3.50 -3.99 -2.55
C ASP A 42 3.06 -2.86 -3.48
N ASP A 43 4.01 -2.13 -4.03
CA ASP A 43 3.72 -1.04 -4.97
C ASP A 43 3.38 -1.55 -6.37
N THR A 44 3.89 -2.72 -6.74
CA THR A 44 3.70 -3.26 -8.07
C THR A 44 2.42 -4.11 -8.13
N CYS A 45 1.55 -3.78 -9.08
CA CYS A 45 0.33 -4.55 -9.33
C CYS A 45 0.68 -5.99 -9.72
N THR A 46 -0.03 -6.98 -9.15
CA THR A 46 0.26 -8.39 -9.42
C THR A 46 -0.05 -8.80 -10.85
N HIS A 47 -0.92 -8.06 -11.54
CA HIS A 47 -1.28 -8.35 -12.92
C HIS A 47 -0.25 -7.78 -13.91
N GLU A 48 0.32 -6.62 -13.61
CA GLU A 48 1.28 -5.95 -14.48
C GLU A 48 2.21 -5.07 -13.66
N ASN A 49 3.22 -4.48 -14.31
CA ASN A 49 4.25 -3.70 -13.61
C ASN A 49 3.86 -2.24 -13.33
N ALA A 50 2.57 -1.97 -13.18
CA ALA A 50 2.12 -0.63 -12.83
C ALA A 50 2.40 -0.33 -11.37
N SER A 51 2.81 0.90 -11.09
CA SER A 51 3.07 1.37 -9.73
C SER A 51 1.76 1.88 -9.11
N LEU A 52 1.35 1.27 -8.00
CA LEU A 52 0.12 1.69 -7.32
C LEU A 52 0.26 3.05 -6.67
N SER A 53 1.45 3.42 -6.20
CA SER A 53 1.65 4.75 -5.61
C SER A 53 1.63 5.87 -6.64
N GLU A 54 1.94 5.59 -7.89
CA GLU A 54 1.97 6.59 -8.95
C GLU A 54 0.71 6.58 -9.81
N GLU A 55 0.16 5.41 -10.08
CA GLU A 55 -0.93 5.23 -11.05
C GLU A 55 -2.21 4.67 -10.44
N GLY A 56 -2.18 4.20 -9.20
CA GLY A 56 -3.35 3.64 -8.55
C GLY A 56 -4.33 4.72 -8.08
N LEU A 57 -5.60 4.33 -8.02
CA LEU A 57 -6.67 5.20 -7.54
C LEU A 57 -7.37 4.55 -6.36
N LEU A 58 -7.56 5.32 -5.30
CA LEU A 58 -8.32 4.83 -4.13
C LEU A 58 -9.81 4.84 -4.44
N ASP A 59 -10.46 3.75 -4.06
CA ASP A 59 -11.90 3.61 -4.12
C ASP A 59 -12.36 3.02 -2.78
N GLY A 60 -12.71 3.91 -1.84
CA GLY A 60 -13.00 3.50 -0.47
C GLY A 60 -11.81 2.80 0.15
N ALA A 61 -11.97 1.53 0.54
CA ALA A 61 -10.92 0.72 1.16
C ALA A 61 -10.16 -0.15 0.14
N SER A 62 -10.32 0.10 -1.16
CA SER A 62 -9.63 -0.64 -2.20
C SER A 62 -8.75 0.27 -3.04
N ILE A 63 -7.73 -0.32 -3.67
CA ILE A 63 -6.85 0.36 -4.61
C ILE A 63 -7.10 -0.21 -6.01
N VAL A 64 -7.34 0.68 -6.97
CA VAL A 64 -7.60 0.31 -8.36
C VAL A 64 -6.36 0.59 -9.18
N CYS A 65 -5.85 -0.43 -9.87
CA CYS A 65 -4.78 -0.24 -10.84
C CYS A 65 -5.33 0.49 -12.06
N GLY A 66 -4.69 1.59 -12.44
CA GLY A 66 -5.22 2.47 -13.48
C GLY A 66 -5.19 1.91 -14.90
N TRP A 67 -4.51 0.78 -15.13
CA TRP A 67 -4.34 0.22 -16.47
C TRP A 67 -5.49 -0.69 -16.90
N HIS A 68 -5.86 -1.65 -16.05
CA HIS A 68 -6.88 -2.64 -16.39
C HIS A 68 -7.99 -2.72 -15.37
N PHE A 69 -8.09 -1.72 -14.50
CA PHE A 69 -9.11 -1.64 -13.46
C PHE A 69 -9.09 -2.83 -12.49
N CYS A 70 -7.94 -3.51 -12.38
CA CYS A 70 -7.74 -4.48 -11.30
C CYS A 70 -7.80 -3.77 -9.96
N SER A 71 -8.51 -4.36 -9.02
CA SER A 71 -8.58 -3.77 -7.67
C SER A 71 -8.25 -4.78 -6.60
N PHE A 72 -7.73 -4.27 -5.50
CA PHE A 72 -7.34 -5.07 -4.33
C PHE A 72 -7.90 -4.42 -3.09
N GLU A 73 -8.34 -5.25 -2.15
CA GLU A 73 -8.67 -4.76 -0.83
C GLU A 73 -7.37 -4.44 -0.10
N ILE A 74 -7.22 -3.18 0.34
CA ILE A 74 -5.96 -2.71 0.90
C ILE A 74 -5.61 -3.40 2.21
N ALA A 75 -6.61 -3.65 3.06
CA ALA A 75 -6.37 -4.25 4.37
C ALA A 75 -5.93 -5.71 4.29
N THR A 76 -6.39 -6.47 3.30
CA THR A 76 -6.11 -7.90 3.19
C THR A 76 -5.25 -8.27 2.00
N GLY A 77 -5.22 -7.42 0.97
CA GLY A 77 -4.51 -7.70 -0.28
C GLY A 77 -5.31 -8.56 -1.24
N GLU A 78 -6.54 -8.89 -0.92
CA GLU A 78 -7.37 -9.76 -1.77
C GLU A 78 -7.66 -9.08 -3.12
N ALA A 79 -7.48 -9.84 -4.20
CA ALA A 79 -7.86 -9.39 -5.54
C ALA A 79 -9.38 -9.43 -5.65
N LEU A 80 -9.98 -8.31 -6.08
CA LEU A 80 -11.43 -8.15 -6.05
C LEU A 80 -12.12 -8.41 -7.37
N ASN A 81 -11.39 -8.36 -8.50
CA ASN A 81 -12.00 -8.54 -9.81
C ASN A 81 -11.02 -9.03 -10.85
N SER A 82 -11.57 -9.67 -11.89
CA SER A 82 -10.78 -10.06 -13.06
C SER A 82 -10.28 -8.81 -13.81
N PRO A 83 -9.10 -8.89 -14.47
CA PRO A 83 -8.27 -10.09 -14.64
C PRO A 83 -7.32 -10.39 -13.47
N CYS A 84 -7.32 -9.61 -12.42
CA CYS A 84 -6.48 -9.85 -11.27
C CYS A 84 -7.04 -11.00 -10.44
N SER A 85 -6.22 -12.04 -10.24
CA SER A 85 -6.60 -13.20 -9.42
C SER A 85 -5.62 -13.46 -8.30
N GLU A 86 -4.44 -12.85 -8.35
CA GLU A 86 -3.43 -13.04 -7.31
C GLU A 86 -3.52 -11.92 -6.29
N PRO A 87 -3.53 -12.25 -4.99
CA PRO A 87 -3.54 -11.22 -3.96
C PRO A 87 -2.24 -10.42 -3.99
N ILE A 88 -2.33 -9.17 -3.55
CA ILE A 88 -1.14 -8.34 -3.36
C ILE A 88 -0.65 -8.48 -1.93
N ARG A 89 0.67 -8.48 -1.76
CA ARG A 89 1.25 -8.61 -0.43
C ARG A 89 0.98 -7.35 0.39
N THR A 90 0.60 -7.55 1.65
CA THR A 90 0.38 -6.45 2.59
C THR A 90 1.45 -6.46 3.67
N TYR A 91 1.65 -5.30 4.30
CA TYR A 91 2.65 -5.11 5.35
C TYR A 91 1.99 -4.41 6.53
N PRO A 92 2.14 -4.93 7.75
CA PRO A 92 1.59 -4.24 8.92
C PRO A 92 2.21 -2.86 9.10
N VAL A 93 1.37 -1.89 9.40
CA VAL A 93 1.79 -0.51 9.68
C VAL A 93 1.34 -0.13 11.07
N THR A 94 2.24 0.43 11.85
CA THR A 94 1.93 0.96 13.17
C THR A 94 2.43 2.40 13.28
N VAL A 95 1.86 3.17 14.19
CA VAL A 95 2.32 4.52 14.47
C VAL A 95 2.95 4.52 15.86
N VAL A 96 4.21 4.91 15.94
CA VAL A 96 4.97 4.99 17.19
C VAL A 96 5.55 6.39 17.28
N ASP A 97 5.19 7.12 18.35
CA ASP A 97 5.63 8.50 18.55
C ASP A 97 5.39 9.40 17.32
N GLY A 98 4.24 9.21 16.67
CA GLY A 98 3.84 10.00 15.51
C GLY A 98 4.54 9.63 14.21
N VAL A 99 5.30 8.53 14.18
CA VAL A 99 6.04 8.08 12.99
C VAL A 99 5.50 6.73 12.55
N LEU A 100 5.31 6.58 11.23
CA LEU A 100 4.87 5.30 10.67
C LEU A 100 6.01 4.30 10.67
N HIS A 101 5.72 3.11 11.15
CA HIS A 101 6.61 1.96 11.14
C HIS A 101 5.98 0.87 10.30
N VAL A 102 6.75 0.26 9.42
CA VAL A 102 6.30 -0.85 8.59
C VAL A 102 7.07 -2.10 8.98
N GLU A 103 6.33 -3.19 9.14
CA GLU A 103 6.89 -4.51 9.42
C GLU A 103 7.00 -5.30 8.11
N TYR A 104 8.17 -5.91 7.90
CA TYR A 104 8.42 -6.65 6.64
C TYR A 104 9.30 -7.88 6.83
#